data_08a2f3488718a046341feb10888f59f6
#
_entry.id   08a2f3488718a046341feb10888f59f6
#
_cell.length_a   1.000
_cell.length_b   1.000
_cell.length_c   1.000
_cell.angle_alpha   90.00
_cell.angle_beta   90.00
_cell.angle_gamma   90.00
#
_symmetry.space_group_name_H-M   'P 1'
#
loop_
_entity.id
_entity.type
_entity.pdbx_description
1 polymer ?
#
loop_
_entity_poly.entity_id
_entity_poly.type
_entity_poly.pdbx_seq_one_letter_code
_entity_poly.pdbx_strand_id
1 'polypeptide(L)'
;PEAVLCHSGKGFGGLSASMHAFVTDHIIPPHWRGRPRPVLYNSWEGCTFDFSQRRLLSLANRAKALGCELFVLDDGWFAGRDNDRAGLGDYTVNRKKLPEGLEGLSRHLKDRGLSFGLWFEPESVNPDSDLYRAHLDWALTDGFQPVLGRNQLLLDLTRPEVRDYIVENVSRILDSTGISYVKWDMNRHSVALGAKAHDFVLGLYDVLRRIFAPRPDVLLESCSSGGNRFDLGMLCFSPQIWASDNTDPIERLTIQNSISYLYPQSTMGAHVSAAPHAQTLRNTPLNTRGNVAFFGCLGYELDLRTLLPVEIKEIQGQIAFYKRYREVFQFGTFRRTELGWQVSDGKVTLAGVFHRLVNAAPGYERLRVKGLKPEPDYRVTSLAQAIRVGQFGNLLKHVAPVNVNPNGALLRIADRHFTLPGTPETLTASGAALAAGIVLSPLFRGTGYAPEQRTQGDFGSDVYLIEESDGE
;
A
#
# COMPACT_ATOMS: atom_id res chain seq x y z
N PRO A 1 -0.33 -24.89 -17.85
CA PRO A 1 -0.65 -23.96 -16.75
C PRO A 1 -1.51 -24.66 -15.70
N GLU A 2 -1.20 -24.43 -14.43
CA GLU A 2 -2.00 -24.93 -13.32
C GLU A 2 -3.22 -24.03 -13.13
N ALA A 3 -4.33 -24.61 -12.70
CA ALA A 3 -5.54 -23.89 -12.38
C ALA A 3 -6.09 -24.36 -11.03
N VAL A 4 -6.60 -23.43 -10.23
CA VAL A 4 -7.24 -23.73 -8.97
C VAL A 4 -8.75 -23.53 -9.14
N LEU A 5 -9.51 -24.56 -8.83
CA LEU A 5 -10.96 -24.52 -8.83
C LEU A 5 -11.46 -24.53 -7.38
N CYS A 6 -12.22 -23.51 -7.01
CA CYS A 6 -12.81 -23.38 -5.67
C CYS A 6 -14.34 -23.29 -5.73
N HIS A 7 -15.00 -23.99 -4.83
CA HIS A 7 -16.46 -23.97 -4.68
C HIS A 7 -16.86 -23.67 -3.23
N SER A 8 -17.93 -22.92 -3.03
CA SER A 8 -18.47 -22.65 -1.70
C SER A 8 -20.00 -22.58 -1.71
N GLY A 9 -20.65 -23.38 -0.88
CA GLY A 9 -22.08 -23.28 -0.59
C GLY A 9 -22.48 -22.10 0.31
N LYS A 10 -21.48 -21.30 0.80
CA LYS A 10 -21.68 -20.14 1.68
C LYS A 10 -21.53 -18.80 0.93
N GLY A 11 -21.72 -18.81 -0.38
CA GLY A 11 -21.60 -17.62 -1.25
C GLY A 11 -20.17 -17.08 -1.35
N PHE A 12 -20.02 -15.87 -1.88
CA PHE A 12 -18.71 -15.24 -2.11
C PHE A 12 -17.87 -15.04 -0.84
N GLY A 13 -18.50 -14.81 0.32
CA GLY A 13 -17.77 -14.71 1.58
C GLY A 13 -17.07 -16.01 1.97
N GLY A 14 -17.79 -17.15 1.81
CA GLY A 14 -17.22 -18.47 2.04
C GLY A 14 -16.14 -18.83 1.00
N LEU A 15 -16.38 -18.47 -0.27
CA LEU A 15 -15.38 -18.65 -1.33
C LEU A 15 -14.07 -17.91 -1.00
N SER A 16 -14.18 -16.62 -0.67
CA SER A 16 -13.01 -15.80 -0.32
C SER A 16 -12.26 -16.36 0.88
N ALA A 17 -12.97 -16.77 1.95
CA ALA A 17 -12.34 -17.36 3.13
C ALA A 17 -11.56 -18.64 2.78
N SER A 18 -12.12 -19.52 1.93
CA SER A 18 -11.44 -20.74 1.47
C SER A 18 -10.20 -20.43 0.63
N MET A 19 -10.29 -19.45 -0.28
CA MET A 19 -9.15 -19.03 -1.11
C MET A 19 -8.06 -18.35 -0.27
N HIS A 20 -8.43 -17.50 0.68
CA HIS A 20 -7.46 -16.86 1.57
C HIS A 20 -6.70 -17.89 2.40
N ALA A 21 -7.40 -18.88 2.96
CA ALA A 21 -6.75 -19.99 3.67
C ALA A 21 -5.83 -20.78 2.74
N PHE A 22 -6.27 -21.14 1.54
CA PHE A 22 -5.47 -21.85 0.56
C PHE A 22 -4.20 -21.07 0.19
N VAL A 23 -4.32 -19.76 -0.08
CA VAL A 23 -3.16 -18.91 -0.42
C VAL A 23 -2.20 -18.84 0.76
N THR A 24 -2.71 -18.62 1.98
CA THR A 24 -1.87 -18.50 3.17
C THR A 24 -1.15 -19.80 3.51
N ASP A 25 -1.87 -20.94 3.48
CA ASP A 25 -1.36 -22.20 4.00
C ASP A 25 -0.52 -22.97 2.97
N HIS A 26 -0.78 -22.77 1.66
CA HIS A 26 -0.19 -23.59 0.59
C HIS A 26 0.63 -22.82 -0.44
N ILE A 27 0.36 -21.54 -0.66
CA ILE A 27 1.03 -20.75 -1.72
C ILE A 27 2.13 -19.87 -1.16
N ILE A 28 1.85 -19.04 -0.16
CA ILE A 28 2.83 -18.11 0.41
C ILE A 28 4.03 -18.89 1.01
N PRO A 29 5.28 -18.44 0.79
CA PRO A 29 6.46 -19.04 1.36
C PRO A 29 6.31 -19.23 2.89
N PRO A 30 6.65 -20.41 3.44
CA PRO A 30 6.42 -20.74 4.84
C PRO A 30 6.95 -19.70 5.83
N HIS A 31 8.11 -19.11 5.53
CA HIS A 31 8.73 -18.08 6.35
C HIS A 31 7.85 -16.84 6.56
N TRP A 32 6.97 -16.54 5.61
CA TRP A 32 6.11 -15.35 5.62
C TRP A 32 4.66 -15.61 6.02
N ARG A 33 4.29 -16.87 6.30
CA ARG A 33 2.96 -17.21 6.81
C ARG A 33 2.79 -16.64 8.21
N GLY A 34 1.77 -15.80 8.41
CA GLY A 34 1.51 -15.17 9.71
C GLY A 34 2.58 -14.17 10.19
N ARG A 35 3.62 -13.89 9.41
CA ARG A 35 4.63 -12.89 9.76
C ARG A 35 4.18 -11.50 9.28
N PRO A 36 3.94 -10.54 10.20
CA PRO A 36 3.47 -9.22 9.84
C PRO A 36 4.43 -8.47 8.91
N ARG A 37 3.87 -7.79 7.90
CA ARG A 37 4.62 -6.91 7.00
C ARG A 37 4.89 -5.59 7.70
N PRO A 38 6.10 -5.01 7.54
CA PRO A 38 6.45 -3.74 8.18
C PRO A 38 5.66 -2.57 7.57
N VAL A 39 5.45 -1.52 8.36
CA VAL A 39 5.01 -0.23 7.82
C VAL A 39 6.17 0.41 7.08
N LEU A 40 6.03 0.57 5.77
CA LEU A 40 7.10 1.09 4.92
C LEU A 40 6.89 2.55 4.51
N TYR A 41 7.98 3.20 4.15
CA TYR A 41 8.02 4.42 3.35
C TYR A 41 8.70 4.10 2.02
N ASN A 42 8.03 4.42 0.91
CA ASN A 42 8.60 4.33 -0.43
C ASN A 42 8.95 5.72 -0.95
N SER A 43 10.13 5.88 -1.56
CA SER A 43 10.64 7.19 -2.00
C SER A 43 10.07 7.66 -3.34
N TRP A 44 9.38 6.83 -4.12
CA TRP A 44 9.03 7.13 -5.51
C TRP A 44 8.23 8.43 -5.65
N GLU A 45 7.03 8.51 -5.09
CA GLU A 45 6.22 9.74 -5.16
C GLU A 45 6.80 10.91 -4.34
N GLY A 46 7.77 10.63 -3.46
CA GLY A 46 8.46 11.65 -2.67
C GLY A 46 9.57 12.39 -3.40
N CYS A 47 10.20 11.76 -4.40
CA CYS A 47 11.34 12.36 -5.09
C CYS A 47 11.62 11.84 -6.52
N THR A 48 10.93 10.80 -6.97
CA THR A 48 11.14 10.18 -8.29
C THR A 48 12.65 9.96 -8.58
N PHE A 49 13.15 10.38 -9.73
CA PHE A 49 14.58 10.32 -10.09
C PHE A 49 15.40 11.44 -9.47
N ASP A 50 14.77 12.51 -8.94
CA ASP A 50 15.46 13.68 -8.37
C ASP A 50 15.74 13.47 -6.89
N PHE A 51 16.85 12.80 -6.58
CA PHE A 51 17.31 12.62 -5.22
C PHE A 51 18.84 12.67 -5.08
N SER A 52 19.26 12.91 -3.87
CA SER A 52 20.64 12.78 -3.39
C SER A 52 20.64 12.04 -2.06
N GLN A 53 21.75 11.49 -1.64
CA GLN A 53 21.89 10.86 -0.33
C GLN A 53 21.38 11.76 0.80
N ARG A 54 21.70 13.07 0.76
CA ARG A 54 21.20 14.06 1.74
C ARG A 54 19.66 14.13 1.76
N ARG A 55 19.02 14.14 0.59
CA ARG A 55 17.57 14.19 0.46
C ARG A 55 16.94 12.91 1.01
N LEU A 56 17.47 11.73 0.67
CA LEU A 56 17.00 10.45 1.18
C LEU A 56 17.13 10.36 2.70
N LEU A 57 18.28 10.80 3.28
CA LEU A 57 18.44 10.80 4.73
C LEU A 57 17.49 11.76 5.45
N SER A 58 17.15 12.89 4.81
CA SER A 58 16.09 13.79 5.34
C SER A 58 14.71 13.11 5.35
N LEU A 59 14.35 12.39 4.27
CA LEU A 59 13.11 11.61 4.20
C LEU A 59 13.11 10.46 5.22
N ALA A 60 14.25 9.77 5.37
CA ALA A 60 14.41 8.68 6.34
C ALA A 60 14.22 9.16 7.79
N ASN A 61 14.79 10.31 8.16
CA ASN A 61 14.58 10.90 9.48
C ASN A 61 13.09 11.17 9.75
N ARG A 62 12.36 11.68 8.75
CA ARG A 62 10.92 11.96 8.87
C ARG A 62 10.11 10.67 8.90
N ALA A 63 10.41 9.69 8.04
CA ALA A 63 9.77 8.39 8.05
C ALA A 63 9.91 7.69 9.41
N LYS A 64 11.11 7.74 10.01
CA LYS A 64 11.34 7.22 11.35
C LYS A 64 10.55 7.97 12.41
N ALA A 65 10.52 9.29 12.36
CA ALA A 65 9.78 10.12 13.31
C ALA A 65 8.25 9.91 13.22
N LEU A 66 7.74 9.55 12.04
CA LEU A 66 6.34 9.14 11.84
C LEU A 66 6.05 7.74 12.38
N GLY A 67 7.07 6.89 12.52
CA GLY A 67 6.92 5.53 13.02
C GLY A 67 7.07 4.44 11.95
N CYS A 68 7.51 4.76 10.73
CA CYS A 68 7.84 3.75 9.72
C CYS A 68 8.97 2.83 10.21
N GLU A 69 8.99 1.61 9.68
CA GLU A 69 9.92 0.54 10.06
C GLU A 69 10.90 0.21 8.94
N LEU A 70 10.50 0.47 7.70
CA LEU A 70 11.24 0.16 6.49
C LEU A 70 11.29 1.39 5.58
N PHE A 71 12.46 1.69 5.03
CA PHE A 71 12.68 2.71 4.00
C PHE A 71 13.02 2.02 2.68
N VAL A 72 12.21 2.23 1.65
CA VAL A 72 12.41 1.69 0.31
C VAL A 72 12.93 2.78 -0.61
N LEU A 73 14.14 2.59 -1.14
CA LEU A 73 14.66 3.39 -2.25
C LEU A 73 14.13 2.78 -3.56
N ASP A 74 13.25 3.52 -4.22
CA ASP A 74 12.64 3.12 -5.48
C ASP A 74 13.58 3.39 -6.67
N ASP A 75 13.09 3.43 -7.90
CA ASP A 75 13.87 3.58 -9.15
C ASP A 75 14.81 4.81 -9.14
N GLY A 76 15.90 4.73 -9.91
CA GLY A 76 16.83 5.85 -10.13
C GLY A 76 18.15 5.81 -9.35
N TRP A 77 18.45 4.73 -8.61
CA TRP A 77 19.64 4.62 -7.76
C TRP A 77 20.93 4.22 -8.52
N PHE A 78 20.82 3.69 -9.73
CA PHE A 78 21.97 3.23 -10.52
C PHE A 78 22.40 4.24 -11.59
N ALA A 79 23.61 4.08 -12.10
CA ALA A 79 24.24 4.99 -13.06
C ALA A 79 23.43 5.07 -14.36
N GLY A 80 23.37 6.26 -14.96
CA GLY A 80 22.57 6.50 -16.15
C GLY A 80 21.06 6.57 -15.97
N ARG A 81 20.54 6.21 -14.78
CA ARG A 81 19.10 6.16 -14.48
C ARG A 81 18.60 7.48 -13.89
N ASP A 82 18.65 8.55 -14.67
CA ASP A 82 18.10 9.86 -14.31
C ASP A 82 16.70 10.11 -14.90
N ASN A 83 16.21 9.15 -15.67
CA ASN A 83 14.87 9.06 -16.25
C ASN A 83 14.60 7.60 -16.68
N ASP A 84 13.44 7.31 -17.25
CA ASP A 84 13.02 5.96 -17.65
C ASP A 84 13.59 5.47 -19.00
N ARG A 85 14.46 6.25 -19.68
CA ARG A 85 14.95 5.95 -21.03
C ARG A 85 16.31 5.30 -21.09
N ALA A 86 17.07 5.31 -19.97
CA ALA A 86 18.45 4.86 -19.92
C ALA A 86 18.78 4.09 -18.64
N GLY A 87 19.87 3.32 -18.69
CA GLY A 87 20.53 2.68 -17.55
C GLY A 87 19.88 1.39 -17.05
N LEU A 88 18.65 1.06 -17.47
CA LEU A 88 18.01 -0.17 -17.00
C LEU A 88 18.76 -1.40 -17.54
N GLY A 89 19.15 -2.29 -16.62
CA GLY A 89 19.99 -3.46 -16.87
C GLY A 89 21.38 -3.37 -16.23
N ASP A 90 21.91 -2.19 -16.00
CA ASP A 90 23.31 -2.00 -15.61
C ASP A 90 23.57 -2.14 -14.10
N TYR A 91 22.63 -1.79 -13.24
CA TYR A 91 22.66 -1.92 -11.77
C TYR A 91 23.97 -1.54 -11.08
N THR A 92 24.73 -0.61 -11.66
CA THR A 92 25.91 0.01 -11.04
C THR A 92 25.48 1.25 -10.26
N VAL A 93 25.86 1.35 -9.00
CA VAL A 93 25.42 2.45 -8.11
C VAL A 93 25.79 3.82 -8.67
N ASN A 94 24.86 4.75 -8.74
CA ASN A 94 25.10 6.14 -9.10
C ASN A 94 25.83 6.88 -7.96
N ARG A 95 27.16 6.96 -8.02
CA ARG A 95 28.00 7.60 -7.00
C ARG A 95 27.84 9.13 -6.93
N LYS A 96 27.21 9.75 -7.92
CA LYS A 96 26.86 11.18 -7.85
C LYS A 96 25.67 11.41 -6.91
N LYS A 97 24.65 10.54 -6.99
CA LYS A 97 23.48 10.57 -6.11
C LYS A 97 23.78 9.97 -4.73
N LEU A 98 24.56 8.89 -4.68
CA LEU A 98 24.91 8.10 -3.51
C LEU A 98 26.44 8.00 -3.36
N PRO A 99 27.11 9.04 -2.85
CA PRO A 99 28.59 9.06 -2.75
C PRO A 99 29.15 7.90 -1.91
N GLU A 100 28.43 7.50 -0.85
CA GLU A 100 28.82 6.40 0.03
C GLU A 100 28.29 5.02 -0.45
N GLY A 101 27.60 5.00 -1.59
CA GLY A 101 26.99 3.79 -2.14
C GLY A 101 25.73 3.33 -1.40
N LEU A 102 25.23 2.16 -1.79
CA LEU A 102 24.09 1.52 -1.12
C LEU A 102 24.48 1.04 0.27
N GLU A 103 25.70 0.58 0.47
CA GLU A 103 26.26 0.14 1.76
C GLU A 103 26.27 1.28 2.78
N GLY A 104 26.69 2.48 2.34
CA GLY A 104 26.67 3.70 3.16
C GLY A 104 25.24 4.09 3.53
N LEU A 105 24.34 4.11 2.55
CA LEU A 105 22.93 4.41 2.80
C LEU A 105 22.30 3.37 3.75
N SER A 106 22.55 2.08 3.53
CA SER A 106 22.05 1.01 4.40
C SER A 106 22.49 1.21 5.86
N ARG A 107 23.77 1.49 6.09
CA ARG A 107 24.32 1.80 7.42
C ARG A 107 23.58 2.98 8.06
N HIS A 108 23.42 4.09 7.34
CA HIS A 108 22.71 5.26 7.85
C HIS A 108 21.23 4.97 8.19
N LEU A 109 20.56 4.13 7.44
CA LEU A 109 19.18 3.71 7.73
C LEU A 109 19.13 2.83 8.97
N LYS A 110 20.05 1.86 9.08
CA LYS A 110 20.19 0.98 10.24
C LYS A 110 20.45 1.76 11.54
N ASP A 111 21.35 2.76 11.49
CA ASP A 111 21.66 3.63 12.64
C ASP A 111 20.42 4.41 13.13
N ARG A 112 19.46 4.63 12.25
CA ARG A 112 18.15 5.25 12.54
C ARG A 112 17.09 4.22 13.00
N GLY A 113 17.42 2.94 13.01
CA GLY A 113 16.48 1.86 13.30
C GLY A 113 15.43 1.67 12.19
N LEU A 114 15.81 1.89 10.94
CA LEU A 114 15.02 1.59 9.75
C LEU A 114 15.66 0.42 9.01
N SER A 115 14.84 -0.53 8.58
CA SER A 115 15.23 -1.53 7.59
C SER A 115 15.39 -0.88 6.22
N PHE A 116 16.15 -1.51 5.32
CA PHE A 116 16.40 -1.00 3.98
C PHE A 116 15.77 -1.89 2.92
N GLY A 117 15.02 -1.28 2.00
CA GLY A 117 14.47 -1.90 0.81
C GLY A 117 14.95 -1.24 -0.47
N LEU A 118 15.04 -2.01 -1.56
CA LEU A 118 15.52 -1.54 -2.85
C LEU A 118 14.63 -2.03 -3.99
N TRP A 119 14.45 -1.15 -4.99
CA TRP A 119 13.72 -1.46 -6.23
C TRP A 119 14.66 -2.05 -7.29
N PHE A 120 14.14 -3.01 -8.04
CA PHE A 120 14.75 -3.60 -9.24
C PHE A 120 13.71 -3.83 -10.33
N GLU A 121 14.13 -3.74 -11.60
CA GLU A 121 13.35 -4.16 -12.78
C GLU A 121 14.24 -4.98 -13.72
N PRO A 122 14.67 -6.19 -13.32
CA PRO A 122 15.75 -6.90 -13.99
C PRO A 122 15.32 -7.75 -15.18
N GLU A 123 14.03 -7.84 -15.46
CA GLU A 123 13.50 -8.54 -16.64
C GLU A 123 13.54 -7.67 -17.90
N SER A 124 13.88 -6.37 -17.73
CA SER A 124 13.87 -5.38 -18.78
C SER A 124 15.23 -4.70 -18.93
N VAL A 125 15.49 -4.16 -20.10
CA VAL A 125 16.70 -3.42 -20.45
C VAL A 125 16.36 -2.20 -21.29
N ASN A 126 17.07 -1.07 -21.07
CA ASN A 126 16.96 0.07 -21.99
C ASN A 126 17.90 -0.13 -23.20
N PRO A 127 17.54 0.35 -24.39
CA PRO A 127 18.48 0.45 -25.51
C PRO A 127 19.73 1.27 -25.15
N ASP A 128 19.57 2.30 -24.33
CA ASP A 128 20.68 3.08 -23.78
C ASP A 128 21.12 2.51 -22.43
N SER A 129 21.80 1.37 -22.48
CA SER A 129 22.46 0.71 -21.35
C SER A 129 23.72 0.00 -21.83
N ASP A 130 24.68 -0.22 -20.93
CA ASP A 130 25.90 -0.96 -21.23
C ASP A 130 25.60 -2.43 -21.48
N LEU A 131 24.64 -2.99 -20.73
CA LEU A 131 24.16 -4.35 -20.93
C LEU A 131 23.65 -4.57 -22.35
N TYR A 132 22.78 -3.72 -22.85
CA TYR A 132 22.23 -3.89 -24.19
C TYR A 132 23.29 -3.69 -25.28
N ARG A 133 24.20 -2.72 -25.12
CA ARG A 133 25.34 -2.53 -26.05
C ARG A 133 26.26 -3.75 -26.11
N ALA A 134 26.43 -4.44 -24.99
CA ALA A 134 27.27 -5.65 -24.94
C ALA A 134 26.54 -6.92 -25.48
N HIS A 135 25.22 -6.98 -25.33
CA HIS A 135 24.43 -8.19 -25.60
C HIS A 135 23.11 -7.85 -26.31
N LEU A 136 23.20 -7.40 -27.56
CA LEU A 136 22.02 -7.07 -28.39
C LEU A 136 21.08 -8.27 -28.57
N ASP A 137 21.65 -9.48 -28.60
CA ASP A 137 20.95 -10.75 -28.78
C ASP A 137 20.22 -11.26 -27.53
N TRP A 138 20.37 -10.59 -26.38
CA TRP A 138 19.68 -10.96 -25.16
C TRP A 138 18.26 -10.38 -25.06
N ALA A 139 17.93 -9.41 -25.90
CA ALA A 139 16.58 -8.86 -25.95
C ALA A 139 15.65 -9.76 -26.79
N LEU A 140 14.41 -9.93 -26.31
CA LEU A 140 13.36 -10.60 -27.07
C LEU A 140 13.02 -9.84 -28.34
N THR A 141 12.81 -10.59 -29.43
CA THR A 141 12.41 -10.06 -30.73
C THR A 141 11.07 -10.65 -31.17
N ASP A 142 10.42 -9.98 -32.11
CA ASP A 142 9.23 -10.51 -32.80
C ASP A 142 9.58 -11.48 -33.96
N GLY A 143 10.85 -11.86 -34.03
CA GLY A 143 11.43 -12.67 -35.12
C GLY A 143 12.23 -11.84 -36.13
N PHE A 144 12.12 -10.50 -36.07
CA PHE A 144 12.83 -9.57 -36.98
C PHE A 144 13.62 -8.52 -36.18
N GLN A 145 13.01 -7.88 -35.20
CA GLN A 145 13.63 -6.80 -34.42
C GLN A 145 13.20 -6.86 -32.97
N PRO A 146 13.96 -6.24 -32.04
CA PRO A 146 13.53 -6.05 -30.66
C PRO A 146 12.26 -5.22 -30.56
N VAL A 147 11.32 -5.64 -29.71
CA VAL A 147 10.03 -4.98 -29.54
C VAL A 147 10.12 -3.96 -28.39
N LEU A 148 10.30 -2.69 -28.76
CA LEU A 148 10.36 -1.58 -27.82
C LEU A 148 8.96 -1.24 -27.29
N GLY A 149 8.86 -1.03 -25.98
CA GLY A 149 7.67 -0.48 -25.33
C GLY A 149 8.05 0.20 -24.02
N ARG A 150 7.47 1.36 -23.74
CA ARG A 150 7.81 2.20 -22.56
C ARG A 150 9.33 2.44 -22.44
N ASN A 151 10.02 2.70 -23.57
CA ASN A 151 11.47 2.85 -23.66
C ASN A 151 12.29 1.61 -23.22
N GLN A 152 11.69 0.44 -23.12
CA GLN A 152 12.31 -0.78 -22.62
C GLN A 152 12.14 -1.93 -23.61
N LEU A 153 13.08 -2.87 -23.54
CA LEU A 153 13.06 -4.18 -24.18
C LEU A 153 13.00 -5.24 -23.08
N LEU A 154 12.35 -6.38 -23.36
CA LEU A 154 12.42 -7.54 -22.48
C LEU A 154 13.68 -8.34 -22.74
N LEU A 155 14.34 -8.77 -21.68
CA LEU A 155 15.41 -9.77 -21.75
C LEU A 155 14.82 -11.17 -21.99
N ASP A 156 15.48 -11.99 -22.75
CA ASP A 156 15.05 -13.37 -23.03
C ASP A 156 15.40 -14.32 -21.87
N LEU A 157 14.50 -14.44 -20.89
CA LEU A 157 14.70 -15.33 -19.73
C LEU A 157 14.68 -16.82 -20.08
N THR A 158 14.41 -17.22 -21.33
CA THR A 158 14.60 -18.61 -21.76
C THR A 158 16.09 -18.97 -21.86
N ARG A 159 16.97 -17.98 -21.96
CA ARG A 159 18.42 -18.13 -22.07
C ARG A 159 19.07 -18.27 -20.69
N PRO A 160 19.86 -19.32 -20.42
CA PRO A 160 20.55 -19.49 -19.14
C PRO A 160 21.48 -18.34 -18.77
N GLU A 161 22.25 -17.82 -19.74
CA GLU A 161 23.23 -16.74 -19.52
C GLU A 161 22.55 -15.42 -19.09
N VAL A 162 21.34 -15.14 -19.56
CA VAL A 162 20.56 -13.96 -19.12
C VAL A 162 20.12 -14.14 -17.68
N ARG A 163 19.63 -15.33 -17.32
CA ARG A 163 19.27 -15.64 -15.93
C ARG A 163 20.47 -15.57 -14.99
N ASP A 164 21.60 -16.09 -15.40
CA ASP A 164 22.85 -16.07 -14.62
C ASP A 164 23.29 -14.64 -14.32
N TYR A 165 23.26 -13.77 -15.36
CA TYR A 165 23.57 -12.35 -15.21
C TYR A 165 22.66 -11.66 -14.17
N ILE A 166 21.35 -11.88 -14.26
CA ILE A 166 20.39 -11.28 -13.31
C ILE A 166 20.65 -11.77 -11.89
N VAL A 167 20.79 -13.09 -11.72
CA VAL A 167 21.04 -13.72 -10.42
C VAL A 167 22.32 -13.19 -9.79
N GLU A 168 23.41 -13.11 -10.55
CA GLU A 168 24.69 -12.64 -10.06
C GLU A 168 24.63 -11.16 -9.61
N ASN A 169 24.08 -10.27 -10.45
CA ASN A 169 24.04 -8.86 -10.15
C ASN A 169 23.12 -8.53 -8.96
N VAL A 170 21.92 -9.10 -8.93
CA VAL A 170 20.99 -8.85 -7.81
C VAL A 170 21.55 -9.47 -6.51
N SER A 171 22.04 -10.73 -6.56
CA SER A 171 22.59 -11.38 -5.37
C SER A 171 23.78 -10.61 -4.80
N ARG A 172 24.71 -10.15 -5.64
CA ARG A 172 25.86 -9.34 -5.22
C ARG A 172 25.44 -8.09 -4.44
N ILE A 173 24.38 -7.41 -4.89
CA ILE A 173 23.87 -6.21 -4.21
C ILE A 173 23.22 -6.59 -2.87
N LEU A 174 22.38 -7.63 -2.84
CA LEU A 174 21.74 -8.08 -1.61
C LEU A 174 22.76 -8.50 -0.55
N ASP A 175 23.80 -9.22 -0.94
CA ASP A 175 24.83 -9.74 -0.03
C ASP A 175 25.74 -8.64 0.55
N SER A 176 25.96 -7.56 -0.23
CA SER A 176 26.83 -6.45 0.21
C SER A 176 26.11 -5.39 1.04
N THR A 177 24.79 -5.29 0.96
CA THR A 177 24.07 -4.11 1.48
C THR A 177 23.20 -4.36 2.70
N GLY A 178 22.89 -5.62 3.03
CA GLY A 178 21.98 -5.97 4.13
C GLY A 178 20.53 -5.51 3.89
N ILE A 179 20.10 -5.52 2.64
CA ILE A 179 18.72 -5.25 2.21
C ILE A 179 17.79 -6.33 2.75
N SER A 180 16.64 -5.94 3.31
CA SER A 180 15.62 -6.83 3.86
C SER A 180 14.31 -6.83 3.07
N TYR A 181 14.22 -6.03 2.01
CA TYR A 181 13.06 -5.90 1.16
C TYR A 181 13.46 -5.58 -0.27
N VAL A 182 12.83 -6.24 -1.21
CA VAL A 182 12.99 -5.99 -2.65
C VAL A 182 11.64 -5.71 -3.26
N LYS A 183 11.51 -4.57 -3.97
CA LYS A 183 10.42 -4.33 -4.91
C LYS A 183 10.91 -4.76 -6.29
N TRP A 184 10.34 -5.85 -6.79
CA TRP A 184 10.67 -6.42 -8.10
C TRP A 184 9.62 -5.99 -9.11
N ASP A 185 10.00 -5.10 -9.99
CA ASP A 185 9.09 -4.50 -10.98
C ASP A 185 9.27 -5.08 -12.38
N MET A 186 8.25 -4.91 -13.20
CA MET A 186 8.23 -5.20 -14.62
C MET A 186 7.27 -4.23 -15.32
N ASN A 187 7.77 -3.14 -15.85
CA ASN A 187 6.98 -2.09 -16.47
C ASN A 187 6.76 -2.28 -17.97
N ARG A 188 7.42 -3.26 -18.55
CA ARG A 188 7.28 -3.62 -19.96
C ARG A 188 6.35 -4.83 -20.12
N HIS A 189 5.22 -4.63 -20.77
CA HIS A 189 4.30 -5.74 -21.05
C HIS A 189 4.87 -6.70 -22.13
N SER A 190 4.57 -7.98 -21.99
CA SER A 190 5.18 -9.06 -22.75
C SER A 190 4.38 -9.43 -24.00
N VAL A 191 4.36 -8.54 -25.01
CA VAL A 191 3.63 -8.82 -26.27
C VAL A 191 4.40 -9.69 -27.28
N ALA A 192 5.72 -9.82 -27.12
CA ALA A 192 6.59 -10.51 -28.07
C ALA A 192 6.97 -11.96 -27.65
N LEU A 193 6.35 -12.49 -26.60
CA LEU A 193 6.73 -13.81 -26.06
C LEU A 193 6.35 -14.98 -27.01
N GLY A 194 5.18 -14.92 -27.66
CA GLY A 194 4.72 -15.97 -28.55
C GLY A 194 4.83 -17.36 -27.93
N ALA A 195 5.44 -18.29 -28.62
CA ALA A 195 5.68 -19.67 -28.16
C ALA A 195 6.63 -19.76 -26.94
N LYS A 196 7.42 -18.72 -26.66
CA LYS A 196 8.35 -18.68 -25.52
C LYS A 196 7.68 -18.30 -24.20
N ALA A 197 6.38 -17.94 -24.17
CA ALA A 197 5.72 -17.40 -22.99
C ALA A 197 5.84 -18.30 -21.75
N HIS A 198 5.66 -19.61 -21.92
CA HIS A 198 5.79 -20.57 -20.83
C HIS A 198 7.23 -20.65 -20.31
N ASP A 199 8.19 -20.81 -21.18
CA ASP A 199 9.60 -20.95 -20.83
C ASP A 199 10.17 -19.66 -20.21
N PHE A 200 9.68 -18.50 -20.66
CA PHE A 200 10.00 -17.21 -20.05
C PHE A 200 9.57 -17.18 -18.58
N VAL A 201 8.34 -17.59 -18.27
CA VAL A 201 7.83 -17.62 -16.88
C VAL A 201 8.61 -18.64 -16.05
N LEU A 202 8.94 -19.81 -16.60
CA LEU A 202 9.81 -20.78 -15.90
C LEU A 202 11.20 -20.21 -15.65
N GLY A 203 11.74 -19.44 -16.59
CA GLY A 203 13.00 -18.71 -16.42
C GLY A 203 12.93 -17.67 -15.31
N LEU A 204 11.84 -16.92 -15.22
CA LEU A 204 11.60 -15.99 -14.11
C LEU A 204 11.56 -16.73 -12.76
N TYR A 205 10.82 -17.82 -12.66
CA TYR A 205 10.75 -18.61 -11.43
C TYR A 205 12.11 -19.20 -11.03
N ASP A 206 12.94 -19.58 -12.00
CA ASP A 206 14.31 -20.01 -11.74
C ASP A 206 15.14 -18.88 -11.13
N VAL A 207 15.11 -17.69 -11.73
CA VAL A 207 15.79 -16.48 -11.22
C VAL A 207 15.34 -16.16 -9.79
N LEU A 208 14.03 -16.07 -9.55
CA LEU A 208 13.48 -15.75 -8.24
C LEU A 208 13.88 -16.78 -7.17
N ARG A 209 13.82 -18.08 -7.52
CA ARG A 209 14.25 -19.16 -6.62
C ARG A 209 15.73 -19.05 -6.27
N ARG A 210 16.59 -18.83 -7.25
CA ARG A 210 18.05 -18.74 -7.05
C ARG A 210 18.44 -17.53 -6.21
N ILE A 211 17.72 -16.42 -6.31
CA ILE A 211 17.98 -15.20 -5.53
C ILE A 211 17.41 -15.31 -4.11
N PHE A 212 16.14 -15.69 -3.96
CA PHE A 212 15.43 -15.54 -2.70
C PHE A 212 15.35 -16.81 -1.84
N ALA A 213 15.50 -18.02 -2.39
CA ALA A 213 15.53 -19.22 -1.56
C ALA A 213 16.70 -19.23 -0.55
N PRO A 214 17.91 -18.76 -0.88
CA PRO A 214 18.98 -18.59 0.10
C PRO A 214 18.80 -17.43 1.09
N ARG A 215 17.83 -16.53 0.83
CA ARG A 215 17.59 -15.28 1.58
C ARG A 215 16.12 -15.18 2.04
N PRO A 216 15.61 -16.14 2.83
CA PRO A 216 14.18 -16.20 3.16
C PRO A 216 13.70 -14.98 3.98
N ASP A 217 14.61 -14.26 4.65
CA ASP A 217 14.32 -13.06 5.43
C ASP A 217 14.12 -11.81 4.56
N VAL A 218 14.48 -11.83 3.27
CA VAL A 218 14.23 -10.74 2.34
C VAL A 218 12.77 -10.80 1.89
N LEU A 219 11.99 -9.81 2.26
CA LEU A 219 10.61 -9.66 1.81
C LEU A 219 10.60 -9.22 0.34
N LEU A 220 10.09 -10.09 -0.52
CA LEU A 220 9.89 -9.77 -1.94
C LEU A 220 8.49 -9.20 -2.14
N GLU A 221 8.39 -8.01 -2.73
CA GLU A 221 7.16 -7.46 -3.29
C GLU A 221 7.25 -7.47 -4.81
N SER A 222 6.33 -8.16 -5.47
CA SER A 222 6.19 -8.10 -6.92
C SER A 222 5.40 -6.87 -7.33
N CYS A 223 5.90 -6.18 -8.34
CA CYS A 223 5.22 -5.12 -9.07
C CYS A 223 5.27 -5.43 -10.58
N SER A 224 4.27 -5.00 -11.31
CA SER A 224 4.25 -5.12 -12.75
C SER A 224 3.38 -4.00 -13.33
N SER A 225 3.86 -2.77 -13.27
CA SER A 225 3.02 -1.57 -13.39
C SER A 225 1.78 -1.70 -12.48
N GLY A 226 2.01 -1.98 -11.23
CA GLY A 226 0.97 -2.41 -10.28
C GLY A 226 0.75 -3.91 -10.26
N GLY A 227 -0.51 -4.34 -10.19
CA GLY A 227 -0.93 -5.71 -9.95
C GLY A 227 -1.09 -6.59 -11.20
N ASN A 228 -0.46 -6.30 -12.33
CA ASN A 228 -0.66 -7.07 -13.56
C ASN A 228 -0.18 -8.53 -13.48
N ARG A 229 0.64 -8.87 -12.49
CA ARG A 229 1.03 -10.25 -12.14
C ARG A 229 0.60 -10.62 -10.72
N PHE A 230 -0.59 -10.17 -10.32
CA PHE A 230 -1.17 -10.61 -9.05
C PHE A 230 -1.78 -12.00 -9.24
N ASP A 231 -0.96 -13.04 -9.14
CA ASP A 231 -1.32 -14.41 -9.40
C ASP A 231 -0.66 -15.38 -8.40
N LEU A 232 -1.15 -16.62 -8.37
CA LEU A 232 -0.69 -17.65 -7.43
C LEU A 232 0.77 -18.05 -7.68
N GLY A 233 1.24 -18.02 -8.92
CA GLY A 233 2.62 -18.36 -9.27
C GLY A 233 3.62 -17.37 -8.70
N MET A 234 3.37 -16.07 -8.84
CA MET A 234 4.20 -15.04 -8.22
C MET A 234 4.13 -15.09 -6.70
N LEU A 235 2.98 -15.38 -6.12
CA LEU A 235 2.83 -15.51 -4.65
C LEU A 235 3.64 -16.67 -4.04
N CYS A 236 4.05 -17.67 -4.84
CA CYS A 236 4.98 -18.70 -4.38
C CYS A 236 6.37 -18.14 -4.02
N PHE A 237 6.74 -16.97 -4.53
CA PHE A 237 8.03 -16.31 -4.29
C PHE A 237 7.86 -14.98 -3.57
N SER A 238 6.82 -14.24 -3.91
CA SER A 238 6.54 -12.88 -3.48
C SER A 238 5.32 -12.87 -2.55
N PRO A 239 5.49 -12.91 -1.22
CA PRO A 239 4.38 -12.98 -0.28
C PRO A 239 3.56 -11.68 -0.21
N GLN A 240 3.98 -10.65 -0.92
CA GLN A 240 3.30 -9.37 -1.07
C GLN A 240 3.41 -8.92 -2.52
N ILE A 241 2.34 -8.32 -3.04
CA ILE A 241 2.27 -7.78 -4.40
C ILE A 241 1.74 -6.34 -4.32
N TRP A 242 2.36 -5.45 -5.10
CA TRP A 242 1.87 -4.09 -5.27
C TRP A 242 0.56 -4.11 -6.07
N ALA A 243 -0.55 -3.78 -5.41
CA ALA A 243 -1.89 -3.99 -5.97
C ALA A 243 -2.20 -3.10 -7.18
N SER A 244 -1.69 -1.88 -7.20
CA SER A 244 -1.84 -0.91 -8.30
C SER A 244 -0.99 0.32 -8.07
N ASP A 245 -0.43 0.90 -9.15
CA ASP A 245 0.21 2.22 -9.13
C ASP A 245 -0.79 3.36 -8.88
N ASN A 246 -2.09 3.08 -9.02
CA ASN A 246 -3.12 4.03 -8.63
C ASN A 246 -3.37 3.93 -7.12
N THR A 247 -2.78 4.85 -6.37
CA THR A 247 -2.86 4.95 -4.90
C THR A 247 -4.03 5.81 -4.41
N ASP A 248 -4.85 6.36 -5.32
CA ASP A 248 -6.07 7.09 -4.96
C ASP A 248 -6.99 6.19 -4.11
N PRO A 249 -7.35 6.56 -2.88
CA PRO A 249 -8.11 5.69 -1.98
C PRO A 249 -9.48 5.32 -2.54
N ILE A 250 -10.10 6.17 -3.34
CA ILE A 250 -11.43 5.90 -3.93
C ILE A 250 -11.34 4.85 -5.04
N GLU A 251 -10.27 4.87 -5.84
CA GLU A 251 -9.98 3.80 -6.79
C GLU A 251 -9.57 2.50 -6.06
N ARG A 252 -8.77 2.63 -4.99
CA ARG A 252 -8.36 1.49 -4.14
C ARG A 252 -9.54 0.79 -3.48
N LEU A 253 -10.66 1.47 -3.20
CA LEU A 253 -11.89 0.80 -2.77
C LEU A 253 -12.36 -0.25 -3.78
N THR A 254 -12.21 -0.01 -5.07
CA THR A 254 -12.55 -0.98 -6.12
C THR A 254 -11.45 -2.02 -6.30
N ILE A 255 -10.19 -1.58 -6.39
CA ILE A 255 -9.03 -2.43 -6.64
C ILE A 255 -8.85 -3.45 -5.51
N GLN A 256 -8.76 -3.00 -4.26
CA GLN A 256 -8.56 -3.88 -3.10
C GLN A 256 -9.77 -4.79 -2.86
N ASN A 257 -11.00 -4.27 -3.10
CA ASN A 257 -12.20 -5.10 -3.03
C ASN A 257 -12.17 -6.24 -4.05
N SER A 258 -11.76 -5.96 -5.29
CA SER A 258 -11.71 -6.97 -6.35
C SER A 258 -10.65 -8.04 -6.08
N ILE A 259 -9.45 -7.64 -5.68
CA ILE A 259 -8.35 -8.55 -5.32
C ILE A 259 -8.75 -9.42 -4.13
N SER A 260 -9.43 -8.85 -3.13
CA SER A 260 -9.84 -9.56 -1.91
C SER A 260 -10.88 -10.69 -2.12
N TYR A 261 -11.39 -10.89 -3.33
CA TYR A 261 -12.17 -12.09 -3.60
C TYR A 261 -11.34 -13.37 -3.54
N LEU A 262 -10.09 -13.32 -3.96
CA LEU A 262 -9.20 -14.46 -4.07
C LEU A 262 -7.99 -14.41 -3.11
N TYR A 263 -7.52 -13.21 -2.77
CA TYR A 263 -6.24 -13.03 -2.10
C TYR A 263 -6.39 -12.34 -0.74
N PRO A 264 -5.67 -12.82 0.31
CA PRO A 264 -5.73 -12.22 1.65
C PRO A 264 -5.03 -10.85 1.71
N GLN A 265 -5.42 -10.03 2.69
CA GLN A 265 -4.93 -8.67 2.88
C GLN A 265 -3.42 -8.59 3.06
N SER A 266 -2.79 -9.60 3.65
CA SER A 266 -1.34 -9.70 3.83
C SER A 266 -0.55 -9.74 2.52
N THR A 267 -1.22 -10.00 1.40
CA THR A 267 -0.60 -10.04 0.06
C THR A 267 -0.70 -8.73 -0.70
N MET A 268 -1.47 -7.75 -0.21
CA MET A 268 -1.74 -6.50 -0.93
C MET A 268 -0.95 -5.33 -0.37
N GLY A 269 0.01 -4.78 -1.12
CA GLY A 269 0.61 -3.49 -0.82
C GLY A 269 -0.43 -2.36 -0.93
N ALA A 270 -0.50 -1.51 0.11
CA ALA A 270 -1.44 -0.39 0.18
C ALA A 270 -0.76 0.84 0.78
N HIS A 271 -0.59 1.89 -0.04
CA HIS A 271 0.13 3.08 0.38
C HIS A 271 -0.78 4.31 0.45
N VAL A 272 -0.45 5.17 1.41
CA VAL A 272 -0.98 6.54 1.54
C VAL A 272 -0.12 7.46 0.69
N SER A 273 -0.71 8.07 -0.33
CA SER A 273 -0.07 9.02 -1.24
C SER A 273 -0.47 10.48 -0.96
N ALA A 274 0.07 11.41 -1.74
CA ALA A 274 -0.26 12.82 -1.67
C ALA A 274 -1.70 13.11 -2.15
N ALA A 275 -2.26 14.24 -1.72
CA ALA A 275 -3.45 14.84 -2.31
C ALA A 275 -3.16 16.31 -2.64
N PRO A 276 -3.60 16.82 -3.82
CA PRO A 276 -4.31 16.09 -4.90
C PRO A 276 -3.50 14.92 -5.46
N HIS A 277 -4.19 13.83 -5.80
CA HIS A 277 -3.56 12.61 -6.33
C HIS A 277 -2.99 12.85 -7.74
N ALA A 278 -1.77 12.37 -8.00
CA ALA A 278 -1.06 12.68 -9.25
C ALA A 278 -1.75 12.18 -10.53
N GLN A 279 -2.46 11.05 -10.47
CA GLN A 279 -3.13 10.46 -11.63
C GLN A 279 -4.59 10.91 -11.78
N THR A 280 -5.33 11.03 -10.67
CA THR A 280 -6.77 11.31 -10.70
C THR A 280 -7.10 12.77 -10.43
N LEU A 281 -6.15 13.57 -9.96
CA LEU A 281 -6.30 14.95 -9.48
C LEU A 281 -7.31 15.08 -8.33
N ARG A 282 -7.74 13.96 -7.75
CA ARG A 282 -8.72 13.94 -6.66
C ARG A 282 -8.08 14.41 -5.35
N ASN A 283 -8.79 15.24 -4.63
CA ASN A 283 -8.37 15.69 -3.30
C ASN A 283 -9.16 14.91 -2.23
N THR A 284 -8.49 14.00 -1.57
CA THR A 284 -9.08 13.10 -0.57
C THR A 284 -8.57 13.40 0.83
N PRO A 285 -9.40 13.28 1.87
CA PRO A 285 -8.97 13.44 3.26
C PRO A 285 -7.84 12.48 3.63
N LEU A 286 -6.90 12.93 4.48
CA LEU A 286 -5.76 12.10 4.90
C LEU A 286 -6.22 10.87 5.69
N ASN A 287 -7.24 11.01 6.55
CA ASN A 287 -7.82 9.88 7.27
C ASN A 287 -8.37 8.81 6.32
N THR A 288 -9.05 9.19 5.24
CA THR A 288 -9.57 8.22 4.25
C THR A 288 -8.44 7.50 3.53
N ARG A 289 -7.37 8.20 3.18
CA ARG A 289 -6.18 7.57 2.58
C ARG A 289 -5.61 6.49 3.51
N GLY A 290 -5.47 6.79 4.81
CA GLY A 290 -5.04 5.84 5.82
C GLY A 290 -6.05 4.71 6.06
N ASN A 291 -7.32 5.04 6.25
CA ASN A 291 -8.37 4.07 6.54
C ASN A 291 -8.54 3.01 5.44
N VAL A 292 -8.39 3.38 4.18
CA VAL A 292 -8.40 2.42 3.05
C VAL A 292 -7.12 1.58 3.04
N ALA A 293 -5.96 2.20 3.27
CA ALA A 293 -4.68 1.52 3.26
C ALA A 293 -4.52 0.52 4.43
N PHE A 294 -5.23 0.70 5.54
CA PHE A 294 -5.24 -0.26 6.67
C PHE A 294 -5.67 -1.66 6.27
N PHE A 295 -6.53 -1.80 5.26
CA PHE A 295 -7.00 -3.09 4.77
C PHE A 295 -6.04 -3.72 3.74
N GLY A 296 -4.74 -3.60 4.01
CA GLY A 296 -3.62 -4.16 3.27
C GLY A 296 -2.33 -4.02 4.05
N CYS A 297 -1.17 -4.14 3.38
CA CYS A 297 0.15 -3.88 3.95
C CYS A 297 0.42 -2.37 3.86
N LEU A 298 0.29 -1.68 5.00
CA LEU A 298 0.37 -0.22 5.06
C LEU A 298 1.75 0.31 4.69
N GLY A 299 1.78 1.29 3.81
CA GLY A 299 2.94 2.11 3.49
C GLY A 299 2.58 3.58 3.26
N TYR A 300 3.59 4.40 3.14
CA TYR A 300 3.48 5.83 2.81
C TYR A 300 4.38 6.14 1.61
N GLU A 301 3.84 6.89 0.66
CA GLU A 301 4.50 7.21 -0.59
C GLU A 301 4.15 8.63 -1.01
N LEU A 302 4.81 9.60 -0.40
CA LEU A 302 4.62 11.05 -0.61
C LEU A 302 5.86 11.82 -0.12
N ASP A 303 5.98 13.10 -0.48
CA ASP A 303 7.06 13.93 0.05
C ASP A 303 6.80 14.32 1.51
N LEU A 304 7.38 13.57 2.43
CA LEU A 304 7.23 13.81 3.88
C LEU A 304 7.74 15.17 4.35
N ARG A 305 8.49 15.89 3.52
CA ARG A 305 9.04 17.22 3.86
C ARG A 305 8.00 18.33 3.74
N THR A 306 6.91 18.08 2.99
CA THR A 306 5.84 19.04 2.74
C THR A 306 4.67 18.91 3.72
N LEU A 307 4.69 17.90 4.58
CA LEU A 307 3.62 17.64 5.55
C LEU A 307 3.47 18.79 6.55
N LEU A 308 2.21 19.11 6.81
CA LEU A 308 1.83 20.08 7.84
C LEU A 308 1.94 19.46 9.25
N PRO A 309 2.12 20.25 10.32
CA PRO A 309 2.19 19.73 11.69
C PRO A 309 0.98 18.88 12.09
N VAL A 310 -0.22 19.25 11.63
CA VAL A 310 -1.45 18.47 11.87
C VAL A 310 -1.45 17.13 11.15
N GLU A 311 -0.94 17.08 9.92
CA GLU A 311 -0.81 15.86 9.12
C GLU A 311 0.23 14.89 9.71
N ILE A 312 1.34 15.43 10.24
CA ILE A 312 2.35 14.63 10.94
C ILE A 312 1.73 13.88 12.13
N LYS A 313 0.94 14.59 12.97
CA LYS A 313 0.26 13.98 14.12
C LYS A 313 -0.76 12.92 13.67
N GLU A 314 -1.51 13.21 12.62
CA GLU A 314 -2.49 12.28 12.08
C GLU A 314 -1.83 10.99 11.57
N ILE A 315 -0.75 11.10 10.77
CA ILE A 315 0.01 9.95 10.27
C ILE A 315 0.63 9.14 11.42
N GLN A 316 1.17 9.82 12.45
CA GLN A 316 1.67 9.13 13.65
C GLN A 316 0.58 8.32 14.34
N GLY A 317 -0.62 8.88 14.45
CA GLY A 317 -1.80 8.19 14.98
C GLY A 317 -2.21 7.00 14.12
N GLN A 318 -2.24 7.16 12.80
CA GLN A 318 -2.54 6.10 11.83
C GLN A 318 -1.54 4.94 11.96
N ILE A 319 -0.25 5.23 11.99
CA ILE A 319 0.81 4.20 12.12
C ILE A 319 0.73 3.49 13.46
N ALA A 320 0.51 4.23 14.55
CA ALA A 320 0.39 3.64 15.89
C ALA A 320 -0.82 2.70 15.99
N PHE A 321 -1.97 3.13 15.47
CA PHE A 321 -3.18 2.31 15.40
C PHE A 321 -2.97 1.07 14.53
N TYR A 322 -2.43 1.23 13.32
CA TYR A 322 -2.17 0.10 12.44
C TYR A 322 -1.22 -0.91 13.09
N LYS A 323 -0.13 -0.47 13.70
CA LYS A 323 0.82 -1.37 14.38
C LYS A 323 0.18 -2.17 15.52
N ARG A 324 -0.74 -1.55 16.27
CA ARG A 324 -1.46 -2.23 17.35
C ARG A 324 -2.36 -3.35 16.82
N TYR A 325 -3.00 -3.15 15.67
CA TYR A 325 -3.98 -4.08 15.10
C TYR A 325 -3.51 -4.70 13.77
N ARG A 326 -2.22 -4.59 13.45
CA ARG A 326 -1.64 -5.03 12.17
C ARG A 326 -1.92 -6.50 11.86
N GLU A 327 -1.84 -7.36 12.87
CA GLU A 327 -2.11 -8.80 12.70
C GLU A 327 -3.57 -9.04 12.32
N VAL A 328 -4.51 -8.30 12.92
CA VAL A 328 -5.92 -8.37 12.56
C VAL A 328 -6.13 -7.87 11.13
N PHE A 329 -5.55 -6.74 10.75
CA PHE A 329 -5.67 -6.20 9.40
C PHE A 329 -5.10 -7.13 8.33
N GLN A 330 -3.94 -7.73 8.58
CA GLN A 330 -3.24 -8.55 7.59
C GLN A 330 -3.72 -10.00 7.54
N PHE A 331 -4.09 -10.59 8.69
CA PHE A 331 -4.37 -12.02 8.79
C PHE A 331 -5.77 -12.36 9.30
N GLY A 332 -6.54 -11.39 9.73
CA GLY A 332 -7.93 -11.58 10.16
C GLY A 332 -8.83 -12.03 9.01
N THR A 333 -9.95 -12.65 9.37
CA THR A 333 -10.97 -13.02 8.39
C THR A 333 -11.60 -11.78 7.79
N PHE A 334 -11.34 -11.56 6.51
CA PHE A 334 -11.89 -10.42 5.77
C PHE A 334 -13.33 -10.69 5.30
N ARG A 335 -14.19 -9.70 5.44
CA ARG A 335 -15.56 -9.73 4.91
C ARG A 335 -15.93 -8.39 4.30
N ARG A 336 -16.69 -8.43 3.23
CA ARG A 336 -17.31 -7.26 2.60
C ARG A 336 -18.61 -6.97 3.31
N THR A 337 -18.86 -5.70 3.57
CA THR A 337 -20.09 -5.18 4.16
C THR A 337 -20.80 -4.25 3.17
N GLU A 338 -21.96 -3.77 3.52
CA GLU A 338 -22.74 -2.85 2.69
C GLU A 338 -22.05 -1.48 2.56
N LEU A 339 -21.38 -1.04 3.64
CA LEU A 339 -20.70 0.26 3.70
C LEU A 339 -19.18 0.18 3.45
N GLY A 340 -18.62 -1.01 3.33
CA GLY A 340 -17.20 -1.19 3.14
C GLY A 340 -16.66 -2.56 3.51
N TRP A 341 -15.73 -2.64 4.45
CA TRP A 341 -15.00 -3.86 4.79
C TRP A 341 -14.94 -4.11 6.29
N GLN A 342 -14.74 -5.36 6.67
CA GLN A 342 -14.36 -5.73 8.03
C GLN A 342 -13.29 -6.83 8.02
N VAL A 343 -12.46 -6.82 9.06
CA VAL A 343 -11.50 -7.90 9.37
C VAL A 343 -11.64 -8.28 10.83
N SER A 344 -11.49 -9.57 11.15
CA SER A 344 -11.64 -10.07 12.52
C SER A 344 -10.73 -11.26 12.79
N ASP A 345 -10.11 -11.29 13.97
CA ASP A 345 -9.39 -12.45 14.50
C ASP A 345 -10.24 -13.29 15.48
N GLY A 346 -11.51 -12.91 15.67
CA GLY A 346 -12.43 -13.52 16.62
C GLY A 346 -12.45 -12.87 18.01
N LYS A 347 -11.48 -12.03 18.34
CA LYS A 347 -11.44 -11.21 19.57
C LYS A 347 -11.69 -9.73 19.27
N VAL A 348 -11.04 -9.25 18.23
CA VAL A 348 -11.15 -7.88 17.73
C VAL A 348 -11.74 -7.90 16.33
N THR A 349 -12.67 -7.01 16.06
CA THR A 349 -13.16 -6.74 14.71
C THR A 349 -12.94 -5.26 14.38
N LEU A 350 -12.39 -5.02 13.20
CA LEU A 350 -12.20 -3.68 12.65
C LEU A 350 -13.09 -3.54 11.43
N ALA A 351 -13.94 -2.50 11.42
CA ALA A 351 -14.89 -2.26 10.33
C ALA A 351 -14.66 -0.87 9.72
N GLY A 352 -14.39 -0.82 8.42
CA GLY A 352 -14.28 0.41 7.64
C GLY A 352 -15.61 0.75 6.97
N VAL A 353 -16.00 2.02 7.08
CA VAL A 353 -17.13 2.64 6.38
C VAL A 353 -16.58 3.71 5.45
N PHE A 354 -16.95 3.65 4.17
CA PHE A 354 -16.37 4.50 3.13
C PHE A 354 -17.45 5.18 2.30
N HIS A 355 -17.30 6.48 2.07
CA HIS A 355 -18.18 7.28 1.23
C HIS A 355 -17.46 7.70 -0.07
N ARG A 356 -18.07 7.41 -1.21
CA ARG A 356 -17.60 7.97 -2.50
C ARG A 356 -18.13 9.38 -2.67
N LEU A 357 -19.44 9.53 -2.61
CA LEU A 357 -20.15 10.81 -2.63
C LEU A 357 -21.19 10.82 -1.52
N VAL A 358 -21.41 11.98 -0.94
CA VAL A 358 -22.41 12.17 0.13
C VAL A 358 -23.62 12.89 -0.45
N ASN A 359 -24.81 12.34 -0.18
CA ASN A 359 -26.07 12.98 -0.55
C ASN A 359 -26.35 14.19 0.34
N ALA A 360 -26.98 15.22 -0.19
CA ALA A 360 -27.35 16.43 0.55
C ALA A 360 -28.29 16.17 1.74
N ALA A 361 -29.10 15.12 1.67
CA ALA A 361 -29.98 14.64 2.74
C ALA A 361 -29.77 13.13 2.95
N PRO A 362 -28.62 12.72 3.53
CA PRO A 362 -28.35 11.31 3.76
C PRO A 362 -29.32 10.73 4.76
N GLY A 363 -29.75 9.49 4.55
CA GLY A 363 -30.47 8.70 5.54
C GLY A 363 -29.57 8.32 6.73
N TYR A 364 -30.14 7.60 7.69
CA TYR A 364 -29.35 6.97 8.73
C TYR A 364 -28.62 5.77 8.17
N GLU A 365 -27.32 5.71 8.40
CA GLU A 365 -26.49 4.56 8.03
C GLU A 365 -26.52 3.51 9.13
N ARG A 366 -26.40 2.25 8.74
CA ARG A 366 -26.37 1.12 9.68
C ARG A 366 -25.08 0.32 9.52
N LEU A 367 -24.32 0.25 10.61
CA LEU A 367 -23.16 -0.63 10.68
C LEU A 367 -23.64 -2.06 10.97
N ARG A 368 -23.43 -2.95 10.01
CA ARG A 368 -23.67 -4.39 10.15
C ARG A 368 -22.36 -5.13 10.27
N VAL A 369 -22.18 -5.86 11.38
CA VAL A 369 -20.97 -6.62 11.67
C VAL A 369 -21.29 -8.11 11.64
N LYS A 370 -20.51 -8.85 10.87
CA LYS A 370 -20.71 -10.29 10.65
C LYS A 370 -19.71 -11.14 11.43
N GLY A 371 -20.15 -12.29 11.94
CA GLY A 371 -19.28 -13.29 12.54
C GLY A 371 -18.97 -13.08 14.01
N LEU A 372 -19.69 -12.18 14.68
CA LEU A 372 -19.69 -12.06 16.13
C LEU A 372 -20.57 -13.14 16.77
N LYS A 373 -20.31 -13.49 18.04
CA LYS A 373 -21.22 -14.33 18.84
C LYS A 373 -22.47 -13.50 19.14
N PRO A 374 -23.69 -14.08 19.11
CA PRO A 374 -24.93 -13.31 19.26
C PRO A 374 -25.13 -12.68 20.64
N GLU A 375 -24.81 -13.40 21.71
CA GLU A 375 -25.18 -13.04 23.09
C GLU A 375 -24.27 -12.01 23.76
N PRO A 376 -22.91 -12.04 23.60
CA PRO A 376 -22.06 -11.06 24.25
C PRO A 376 -22.36 -9.64 23.78
N ASP A 377 -22.22 -8.69 24.70
CA ASP A 377 -22.16 -7.29 24.36
C ASP A 377 -20.78 -6.90 23.86
N TYR A 378 -20.76 -6.05 22.87
CA TYR A 378 -19.54 -5.52 22.25
C TYR A 378 -19.50 -4.00 22.37
N ARG A 379 -18.35 -3.48 22.78
CA ARG A 379 -18.05 -2.07 22.70
C ARG A 379 -17.60 -1.74 21.27
N VAL A 380 -18.28 -0.78 20.66
CA VAL A 380 -18.01 -0.26 19.33
C VAL A 380 -17.48 1.17 19.48
N THR A 381 -16.27 1.43 19.01
CA THR A 381 -15.65 2.76 19.11
C THR A 381 -15.10 3.18 17.75
N SER A 382 -15.49 4.34 17.22
CA SER A 382 -14.88 4.90 16.03
C SER A 382 -13.51 5.51 16.34
N LEU A 383 -12.62 5.56 15.33
CA LEU A 383 -11.39 6.32 15.47
C LEU A 383 -11.70 7.82 15.57
N ALA A 384 -10.95 8.50 16.45
CA ALA A 384 -11.00 9.96 16.51
C ALA A 384 -10.53 10.57 15.19
N GLN A 385 -11.27 11.55 14.68
CA GLN A 385 -10.93 12.26 13.45
C GLN A 385 -10.41 13.65 13.76
N ALA A 386 -9.39 14.09 13.03
CA ALA A 386 -8.91 15.46 13.05
C ALA A 386 -9.62 16.24 11.94
N ILE A 387 -10.60 17.09 12.32
CA ILE A 387 -11.39 17.86 11.37
C ILE A 387 -10.68 19.18 11.09
N ARG A 388 -10.25 19.41 9.88
CA ARG A 388 -9.60 20.66 9.49
C ARG A 388 -10.65 21.77 9.35
N VAL A 389 -10.36 22.94 9.90
CA VAL A 389 -11.28 24.09 9.87
C VAL A 389 -11.58 24.57 8.45
N GLY A 390 -10.62 24.42 7.51
CA GLY A 390 -10.79 24.76 6.11
C GLY A 390 -11.83 23.91 5.37
N GLN A 391 -12.17 22.70 5.87
CA GLN A 391 -13.20 21.84 5.28
C GLN A 391 -14.60 22.46 5.34
N PHE A 392 -14.85 23.34 6.31
CA PHE A 392 -16.15 24.00 6.44
C PHE A 392 -16.37 25.16 5.48
N GLY A 393 -15.31 25.74 4.88
CA GLY A 393 -15.46 26.86 3.97
C GLY A 393 -16.34 27.98 4.53
N ASN A 394 -17.40 28.36 3.79
CA ASN A 394 -18.36 29.37 4.23
C ASN A 394 -19.22 28.95 5.43
N LEU A 395 -19.25 27.68 5.78
CA LEU A 395 -20.00 27.16 6.94
C LEU A 395 -19.25 27.34 8.25
N LEU A 396 -18.00 27.84 8.22
CA LEU A 396 -17.19 28.01 9.44
C LEU A 396 -17.89 28.84 10.51
N LYS A 397 -18.69 29.84 10.12
CA LYS A 397 -19.54 30.65 11.03
C LYS A 397 -20.59 29.85 11.79
N HIS A 398 -20.96 28.66 11.31
CA HIS A 398 -21.89 27.74 11.95
C HIS A 398 -21.20 26.72 12.88
N VAL A 399 -19.90 26.58 12.71
CA VAL A 399 -19.05 25.65 13.49
C VAL A 399 -18.33 26.39 14.61
N ALA A 400 -17.78 27.56 14.28
CA ALA A 400 -17.16 28.48 15.24
C ALA A 400 -17.75 29.86 14.97
N PRO A 401 -18.14 30.63 16.00
CA PRO A 401 -18.78 31.93 15.83
C PRO A 401 -17.77 33.01 15.38
N VAL A 402 -17.05 32.72 14.31
CA VAL A 402 -15.98 33.57 13.76
C VAL A 402 -16.29 33.82 12.29
N ASN A 403 -16.46 35.08 11.94
CA ASN A 403 -16.67 35.48 10.56
C ASN A 403 -15.31 35.71 9.90
N VAL A 404 -14.79 34.69 9.23
CA VAL A 404 -13.52 34.75 8.47
C VAL A 404 -13.76 34.48 7.00
N ASN A 405 -12.98 35.14 6.15
CA ASN A 405 -12.99 34.81 4.72
C ASN A 405 -12.42 33.39 4.52
N PRO A 406 -13.20 32.45 3.97
CA PRO A 406 -12.77 31.07 3.79
C PRO A 406 -11.56 30.92 2.85
N ASN A 407 -11.31 31.91 1.98
CA ASN A 407 -10.15 31.96 1.09
C ASN A 407 -9.03 32.88 1.64
N GLY A 408 -9.21 33.43 2.84
CA GLY A 408 -8.28 34.39 3.47
C GLY A 408 -7.01 33.75 4.03
N ALA A 409 -5.97 34.58 4.20
CA ALA A 409 -4.70 34.11 4.76
C ALA A 409 -4.83 33.59 6.19
N LEU A 410 -5.71 34.18 7.01
CA LEU A 410 -5.95 33.77 8.40
C LEU A 410 -6.47 32.33 8.47
N LEU A 411 -7.45 31.97 7.62
CA LEU A 411 -7.98 30.62 7.62
C LEU A 411 -6.92 29.60 7.13
N ARG A 412 -6.12 29.98 6.13
CA ARG A 412 -5.02 29.13 5.64
C ARG A 412 -3.96 28.87 6.71
N ILE A 413 -3.66 29.85 7.55
CA ILE A 413 -2.74 29.68 8.69
C ILE A 413 -3.39 28.81 9.78
N ALA A 414 -4.63 29.09 10.13
CA ALA A 414 -5.37 28.28 11.10
C ALA A 414 -5.44 26.80 10.66
N ASP A 415 -5.76 26.54 9.42
CA ASP A 415 -5.89 25.19 8.86
C ASP A 415 -4.58 24.36 8.86
N ARG A 416 -3.44 25.03 8.99
CA ARG A 416 -2.13 24.36 9.13
C ARG A 416 -1.84 23.86 10.53
N HIS A 417 -2.43 24.46 11.55
CA HIS A 417 -2.05 24.27 12.94
C HIS A 417 -3.18 23.81 13.83
N PHE A 418 -4.42 24.02 13.42
CA PHE A 418 -5.60 23.75 14.22
C PHE A 418 -6.54 22.77 13.53
N THR A 419 -7.06 21.84 14.33
CA THR A 419 -8.16 20.96 13.97
C THR A 419 -9.26 21.10 15.00
N LEU A 420 -10.51 20.92 14.57
CA LEU A 420 -11.61 20.76 15.51
C LEU A 420 -11.61 19.32 16.02
N PRO A 421 -11.86 19.11 17.33
CA PRO A 421 -11.97 17.77 17.87
C PRO A 421 -13.25 17.11 17.36
N GLY A 422 -13.13 15.93 16.76
CA GLY A 422 -14.27 15.02 16.58
C GLY A 422 -14.37 14.11 17.79
N THR A 423 -15.57 13.95 18.35
CA THR A 423 -15.79 12.99 19.42
C THR A 423 -15.92 11.59 18.80
N PRO A 424 -15.09 10.60 19.21
CA PRO A 424 -15.29 9.23 18.77
C PRO A 424 -16.68 8.74 19.14
N GLU A 425 -17.37 8.16 18.19
CA GLU A 425 -18.64 7.48 18.46
C GLU A 425 -18.35 6.24 19.33
N THR A 426 -19.01 6.13 20.46
CA THR A 426 -18.89 4.98 21.35
C THR A 426 -20.28 4.48 21.73
N LEU A 427 -20.53 3.19 21.52
CA LEU A 427 -21.78 2.53 21.86
C LEU A 427 -21.53 1.08 22.28
N THR A 428 -22.49 0.49 22.97
CA THR A 428 -22.49 -0.93 23.34
C THR A 428 -23.72 -1.59 22.73
N ALA A 429 -23.52 -2.76 22.13
CA ALA A 429 -24.59 -3.53 21.52
C ALA A 429 -24.27 -5.02 21.51
N SER A 430 -25.28 -5.88 21.65
CA SER A 430 -25.10 -7.32 21.51
C SER A 430 -24.65 -7.70 20.09
N GLY A 431 -23.96 -8.83 19.96
CA GLY A 431 -23.56 -9.33 18.65
C GLY A 431 -24.76 -9.57 17.73
N ALA A 432 -25.93 -9.96 18.27
CA ALA A 432 -27.17 -10.09 17.51
C ALA A 432 -27.65 -8.72 16.96
N ALA A 433 -27.59 -7.66 17.76
CA ALA A 433 -27.95 -6.29 17.33
C ALA A 433 -26.97 -5.79 16.25
N LEU A 434 -25.66 -6.02 16.42
CA LEU A 434 -24.63 -5.68 15.43
C LEU A 434 -24.82 -6.43 14.10
N ALA A 435 -25.23 -7.70 14.16
CA ALA A 435 -25.54 -8.47 12.95
C ALA A 435 -26.79 -7.94 12.22
N ALA A 436 -27.80 -7.48 12.96
CA ALA A 436 -29.01 -6.84 12.41
C ALA A 436 -28.73 -5.43 11.87
N GLY A 437 -27.76 -4.74 12.44
CA GLY A 437 -27.30 -3.41 12.05
C GLY A 437 -27.72 -2.31 13.04
N ILE A 438 -26.73 -1.73 13.67
CA ILE A 438 -26.88 -0.57 14.58
C ILE A 438 -26.85 0.73 13.78
N VAL A 439 -27.63 1.71 14.21
CA VAL A 439 -27.67 3.03 13.59
C VAL A 439 -26.45 3.83 14.04
N LEU A 440 -25.71 4.36 13.08
CA LEU A 440 -24.58 5.25 13.33
C LEU A 440 -25.05 6.68 13.60
N SER A 441 -24.24 7.46 14.31
CA SER A 441 -24.46 8.90 14.51
C SER A 441 -24.68 9.61 13.18
N PRO A 442 -25.54 10.63 13.13
CA PRO A 442 -25.89 11.30 11.88
C PRO A 442 -24.69 12.02 11.29
N LEU A 443 -24.64 12.08 9.96
CA LEU A 443 -23.68 12.91 9.25
C LEU A 443 -24.03 14.40 9.42
N PHE A 444 -23.00 15.25 9.54
CA PHE A 444 -23.16 16.70 9.52
C PHE A 444 -23.77 17.17 8.20
N ARG A 445 -24.81 18.00 8.27
CA ARG A 445 -25.60 18.42 7.11
C ARG A 445 -25.47 19.94 6.78
N GLY A 446 -24.43 20.59 7.30
CA GLY A 446 -24.20 22.02 7.08
C GLY A 446 -25.03 22.96 7.97
N THR A 447 -25.80 22.42 8.92
CA THR A 447 -26.61 23.19 9.88
C THR A 447 -26.45 22.63 11.27
N GLY A 448 -26.08 23.46 12.23
CA GLY A 448 -25.95 23.07 13.63
C GLY A 448 -24.85 22.03 13.85
N TYR A 449 -23.62 22.49 14.03
CA TYR A 449 -22.51 21.58 14.35
C TYR A 449 -22.63 21.06 15.78
N ALA A 450 -22.48 19.75 15.92
CA ALA A 450 -22.30 19.07 17.20
C ALA A 450 -21.09 18.11 17.09
N PRO A 451 -20.21 18.05 18.11
CA PRO A 451 -19.01 17.21 18.09
C PRO A 451 -19.32 15.70 17.91
N GLU A 452 -20.51 15.27 18.27
CA GLU A 452 -20.99 13.89 18.18
C GLU A 452 -21.44 13.52 16.76
N GLN A 453 -21.59 14.49 15.87
CA GLN A 453 -21.93 14.24 14.48
C GLN A 453 -20.68 13.79 13.72
N ARG A 454 -20.85 12.83 12.82
CA ARG A 454 -19.80 12.46 11.90
C ARG A 454 -19.63 13.55 10.84
N THR A 455 -18.52 14.28 10.90
CA THR A 455 -18.25 15.39 9.99
C THR A 455 -17.49 14.87 8.77
N GLN A 456 -18.24 14.32 7.83
CA GLN A 456 -17.71 13.75 6.59
C GLN A 456 -18.39 14.38 5.39
N GLY A 457 -17.59 14.66 4.36
CA GLY A 457 -18.05 15.01 3.02
C GLY A 457 -17.79 13.89 2.02
N ASP A 458 -17.76 14.26 0.75
CA ASP A 458 -17.30 13.35 -0.30
C ASP A 458 -15.94 12.77 0.05
N PHE A 459 -15.78 11.48 -0.26
CA PHE A 459 -14.56 10.71 0.04
C PHE A 459 -14.25 10.55 1.53
N GLY A 460 -15.24 10.73 2.40
CA GLY A 460 -15.09 10.52 3.85
C GLY A 460 -15.04 9.05 4.24
N SER A 461 -14.56 8.77 5.44
CA SER A 461 -14.52 7.39 5.97
C SER A 461 -14.42 7.35 7.49
N ASP A 462 -14.88 6.24 8.07
CA ASP A 462 -14.68 5.88 9.48
C ASP A 462 -14.09 4.48 9.60
N VAL A 463 -13.35 4.23 10.69
CA VAL A 463 -12.98 2.88 11.13
C VAL A 463 -13.49 2.67 12.54
N TYR A 464 -14.20 1.59 12.74
CA TYR A 464 -14.75 1.15 14.02
C TYR A 464 -13.95 -0.02 14.58
N LEU A 465 -13.53 0.10 15.82
CA LEU A 465 -12.98 -0.97 16.65
C LEU A 465 -14.13 -1.59 17.43
N ILE A 466 -14.25 -2.92 17.36
CA ILE A 466 -15.32 -3.68 18.00
C ILE A 466 -14.65 -4.78 18.83
N GLU A 467 -14.85 -4.71 20.15
CA GLU A 467 -14.28 -5.62 21.14
C GLU A 467 -15.37 -6.12 22.08
N GLU A 468 -15.30 -7.38 22.52
CA GLU A 468 -16.21 -7.92 23.51
C GLU A 468 -16.10 -7.07 24.79
N SER A 469 -17.23 -6.60 25.33
CA SER A 469 -17.24 -5.82 26.56
C SER A 469 -16.88 -6.72 27.73
N ASP A 470 -15.91 -6.35 28.55
CA ASP A 470 -15.72 -6.96 29.87
C ASP A 470 -17.02 -6.71 30.61
N GLY A 471 -17.73 -7.78 30.98
CA GLY A 471 -18.98 -7.66 31.72
C GLY A 471 -18.69 -6.93 33.06
N GLU A 472 -19.29 -5.72 33.22
CA GLU A 472 -19.39 -5.06 34.52
C GLU A 472 -20.34 -5.82 35.46
#